data_8030a330de449966091c2ff44fba7004
#
_entry.id   8030a330de449966091c2ff44fba7004
#
_cell.length_a   1.000
_cell.length_b   1.000
_cell.length_c   1.000
_cell.angle_alpha   90.00
_cell.angle_beta   90.00
_cell.angle_gamma   90.00
#
_symmetry.space_group_name_H-M   'P 1'
#
loop_
_entity.id
_entity.type
_entity.pdbx_description
1 polymer ?
#
loop_
_entity_poly.entity_id
_entity_poly.type
_entity_poly.pdbx_seq_one_letter_code
_entity_poly.pdbx_strand_id
1 'polypeptide(L)'
;MRILLADDHNMVRDALKSYIERLEPSAEIVSADSFTTAFHAVEEGGVLALVILDLKMPGMDGLDGLRRMRERVPDVPVVIMSGGASHEDVRTAIDLGAQGFLPKTLTGPAMVSAIRLILAGEKFVPFGAVDAPAVEPNAMDGHAPLTQREREVLQYLEKGWSNKEIARALELQEVTIKLHIRGICRKLGAKNRTQAALRAQEARRS
;
A
#
# COMPACT_ATOMS: atom_id res chain seq x y z
N MET A 1 -2.64 23.81 6.44
CA MET A 1 -2.96 22.72 5.48
C MET A 1 -4.07 21.88 6.10
N ARG A 2 -5.17 21.63 5.36
CA ARG A 2 -6.35 20.91 5.90
C ARG A 2 -6.44 19.51 5.31
N ILE A 3 -6.54 18.48 6.17
CA ILE A 3 -6.58 17.06 5.78
C ILE A 3 -7.85 16.44 6.35
N LEU A 4 -8.66 15.81 5.52
CA LEU A 4 -9.79 15.00 5.95
C LEU A 4 -9.33 13.56 6.21
N LEU A 5 -9.58 13.07 7.43
CA LEU A 5 -9.27 11.71 7.86
C LEU A 5 -10.54 11.00 8.28
N ALA A 6 -10.98 10.03 7.50
CA ALA A 6 -12.16 9.23 7.75
C ALA A 6 -11.82 7.77 8.05
N ASP A 7 -12.16 7.31 9.26
CA ASP A 7 -11.97 5.94 9.75
C ASP A 7 -12.96 5.69 10.89
N ASP A 8 -13.65 4.58 10.92
CA ASP A 8 -14.59 4.24 11.98
C ASP A 8 -13.91 3.75 13.28
N HIS A 9 -12.60 3.48 13.21
CA HIS A 9 -11.81 3.07 14.36
C HIS A 9 -11.17 4.30 15.06
N ASN A 10 -11.75 4.74 16.18
CA ASN A 10 -11.28 5.91 16.94
C ASN A 10 -9.77 5.87 17.24
N MET A 11 -9.27 4.72 17.72
CA MET A 11 -7.84 4.57 18.06
C MET A 11 -6.90 4.80 16.86
N VAL A 12 -7.28 4.30 15.67
CA VAL A 12 -6.50 4.50 14.45
C VAL A 12 -6.52 5.97 14.05
N ARG A 13 -7.69 6.58 14.08
CA ARG A 13 -7.91 7.98 13.74
C ARG A 13 -7.11 8.91 14.66
N ASP A 14 -7.20 8.71 16.00
CA ASP A 14 -6.51 9.53 16.99
C ASP A 14 -4.99 9.37 16.92
N ALA A 15 -4.50 8.14 16.72
CA ALA A 15 -3.08 7.86 16.53
C ALA A 15 -2.55 8.56 15.28
N LEU A 16 -3.24 8.43 14.15
CA LEU A 16 -2.80 9.03 12.89
C LEU A 16 -2.88 10.56 12.93
N LYS A 17 -3.94 11.13 13.51
CA LYS A 17 -4.07 12.55 13.77
C LYS A 17 -2.87 13.07 14.58
N SER A 18 -2.57 12.46 15.73
CA SER A 18 -1.45 12.85 16.58
C SER A 18 -0.09 12.76 15.86
N TYR A 19 0.09 11.76 14.99
CA TYR A 19 1.29 11.62 14.18
C TYR A 19 1.43 12.73 13.14
N ILE A 20 0.35 13.06 12.42
CA ILE A 20 0.35 14.11 11.40
C ILE A 20 0.60 15.47 12.04
N GLU A 21 -0.13 15.81 13.11
CA GLU A 21 -0.02 17.10 13.82
C GLU A 21 1.40 17.33 14.40
N ARG A 22 2.05 16.27 14.88
CA ARG A 22 3.42 16.38 15.41
C ARG A 22 4.46 16.65 14.32
N LEU A 23 4.25 16.17 13.11
CA LEU A 23 5.20 16.31 12.01
C LEU A 23 4.88 17.46 11.06
N GLU A 24 3.65 17.90 11.07
CA GLU A 24 3.14 19.07 10.36
C GLU A 24 2.25 19.90 11.33
N PRO A 25 2.85 20.69 12.21
CA PRO A 25 2.07 21.47 13.20
C PRO A 25 1.09 22.47 12.59
N SER A 26 1.25 22.82 11.31
CA SER A 26 0.32 23.65 10.53
C SER A 26 -0.86 22.88 9.94
N ALA A 27 -0.91 21.55 10.10
CA ALA A 27 -2.00 20.73 9.59
C ALA A 27 -3.21 20.79 10.50
N GLU A 28 -4.36 21.10 9.93
CA GLU A 28 -5.69 20.95 10.54
C GLU A 28 -6.28 19.63 10.12
N ILE A 29 -6.56 18.73 11.07
CA ILE A 29 -7.15 17.42 10.77
C ILE A 29 -8.65 17.46 11.03
N VAL A 30 -9.43 17.34 9.95
CA VAL A 30 -10.86 17.13 10.01
C VAL A 30 -11.13 15.63 10.13
N SER A 31 -11.70 15.20 11.24
CA SER A 31 -11.96 13.79 11.53
C SER A 31 -13.40 13.41 11.20
N ALA A 32 -13.60 12.26 10.56
CA ALA A 32 -14.89 11.66 10.28
C ALA A 32 -14.89 10.18 10.69
N ASP A 33 -16.03 9.64 11.10
CA ASP A 33 -16.20 8.27 11.55
C ASP A 33 -16.95 7.39 10.55
N SER A 34 -17.40 7.98 9.45
CA SER A 34 -18.15 7.32 8.39
C SER A 34 -17.95 8.06 7.07
N PHE A 35 -18.30 7.41 5.96
CA PHE A 35 -18.29 8.08 4.66
C PHE A 35 -19.28 9.26 4.62
N THR A 36 -20.43 9.13 5.24
CA THR A 36 -21.44 10.19 5.29
C THR A 36 -20.91 11.44 5.99
N THR A 37 -20.30 11.30 7.17
CA THR A 37 -19.70 12.44 7.88
C THR A 37 -18.50 13.03 7.13
N ALA A 38 -17.70 12.19 6.47
CA ALA A 38 -16.61 12.65 5.60
C ALA A 38 -17.13 13.46 4.40
N PHE A 39 -18.20 12.98 3.76
CA PHE A 39 -18.80 13.66 2.61
C PHE A 39 -19.41 15.01 3.00
N HIS A 40 -20.11 15.09 4.14
CA HIS A 40 -20.61 16.35 4.69
C HIS A 40 -19.47 17.33 5.03
N ALA A 41 -18.37 16.87 5.61
CA ALA A 41 -17.22 17.72 5.92
C ALA A 41 -16.60 18.36 4.65
N VAL A 42 -16.71 17.70 3.51
CA VAL A 42 -16.33 18.26 2.21
C VAL A 42 -17.34 19.31 1.75
N GLU A 43 -18.64 19.08 1.98
CA GLU A 43 -19.72 20.01 1.60
C GLU A 43 -19.71 21.30 2.43
N GLU A 44 -19.34 21.22 3.70
CA GLU A 44 -19.20 22.39 4.58
C GLU A 44 -18.13 23.38 4.11
N GLY A 45 -17.28 22.95 3.20
CA GLY A 45 -16.33 23.81 2.50
C GLY A 45 -14.96 23.90 3.19
N GLY A 46 -14.09 24.63 2.51
CA GLY A 46 -12.66 24.77 2.87
C GLY A 46 -11.74 23.99 1.93
N VAL A 47 -10.57 24.55 1.68
CA VAL A 47 -9.58 23.94 0.79
C VAL A 47 -8.93 22.76 1.50
N LEU A 48 -9.22 21.55 1.02
CA LEU A 48 -8.55 20.33 1.47
C LEU A 48 -7.27 20.12 0.68
N ALA A 49 -6.21 19.71 1.38
CA ALA A 49 -4.95 19.31 0.76
C ALA A 49 -4.89 17.79 0.52
N LEU A 50 -5.67 17.02 1.27
CA LEU A 50 -5.69 15.55 1.20
C LEU A 50 -6.97 15.01 1.80
N VAL A 51 -7.49 13.92 1.23
CA VAL A 51 -8.56 13.10 1.80
C VAL A 51 -8.05 11.69 2.00
N ILE A 52 -8.17 11.15 3.23
CA ILE A 52 -7.82 9.76 3.59
C ILE A 52 -9.10 9.05 4.00
N LEU A 53 -9.45 7.98 3.31
CA LEU A 53 -10.67 7.20 3.54
C LEU A 53 -10.35 5.77 3.94
N ASP A 54 -10.88 5.29 5.05
CA ASP A 54 -10.88 3.86 5.33
C ASP A 54 -11.82 3.12 4.38
N LEU A 55 -11.31 2.06 3.76
CA LEU A 55 -12.08 1.23 2.82
C LEU A 55 -13.27 0.53 3.47
N LYS A 56 -13.21 0.24 4.77
CA LYS A 56 -14.19 -0.58 5.49
C LYS A 56 -15.02 0.20 6.51
N MET A 57 -15.22 1.49 6.32
CA MET A 57 -16.07 2.29 7.19
C MET A 57 -17.54 2.31 6.72
N PRO A 58 -18.50 2.62 7.61
CA PRO A 58 -19.91 2.75 7.26
C PRO A 58 -20.15 3.74 6.11
N GLY A 59 -20.99 3.36 5.14
CA GLY A 59 -21.38 4.17 3.98
C GLY A 59 -20.34 4.26 2.87
N MET A 60 -19.18 3.61 3.01
CA MET A 60 -18.14 3.59 1.99
C MET A 60 -18.51 2.68 0.81
N ASP A 61 -19.26 1.60 1.06
CA ASP A 61 -19.73 0.64 0.05
C ASP A 61 -18.59 0.15 -0.89
N GLY A 62 -17.49 -0.25 -0.27
CA GLY A 62 -16.27 -0.64 -0.97
C GLY A 62 -15.61 0.54 -1.67
N LEU A 63 -15.31 0.40 -2.96
CA LEU A 63 -14.66 1.45 -3.75
C LEU A 63 -15.65 2.44 -4.39
N ASP A 64 -16.97 2.27 -4.24
CA ASP A 64 -17.95 3.24 -4.72
C ASP A 64 -17.82 4.59 -3.99
N GLY A 65 -17.54 4.56 -2.70
CA GLY A 65 -17.26 5.76 -1.91
C GLY A 65 -16.04 6.54 -2.45
N LEU A 66 -14.99 5.83 -2.88
CA LEU A 66 -13.83 6.48 -3.53
C LEU A 66 -14.27 7.22 -4.80
N ARG A 67 -15.05 6.56 -5.67
CA ARG A 67 -15.54 7.18 -6.91
C ARG A 67 -16.34 8.45 -6.62
N ARG A 68 -17.31 8.36 -5.69
CA ARG A 68 -18.14 9.49 -5.25
C ARG A 68 -17.31 10.64 -4.66
N MET A 69 -16.30 10.32 -3.84
CA MET A 69 -15.42 11.33 -3.27
C MET A 69 -14.56 12.00 -4.34
N ARG A 70 -14.01 11.24 -5.30
CA ARG A 70 -13.25 11.77 -6.42
C ARG A 70 -14.06 12.71 -7.32
N GLU A 71 -15.33 12.36 -7.59
CA GLU A 71 -16.26 13.22 -8.34
C GLU A 71 -16.50 14.55 -7.61
N ARG A 72 -16.56 14.51 -6.27
CA ARG A 72 -16.84 15.68 -5.43
C ARG A 72 -15.62 16.61 -5.25
N VAL A 73 -14.42 16.04 -5.20
CA VAL A 73 -13.15 16.78 -5.01
C VAL A 73 -12.12 16.37 -6.08
N PRO A 74 -12.33 16.71 -7.35
CA PRO A 74 -11.49 16.24 -8.47
C PRO A 74 -10.02 16.66 -8.35
N ASP A 75 -9.76 17.82 -7.77
CA ASP A 75 -8.41 18.40 -7.65
C ASP A 75 -7.69 18.05 -6.35
N VAL A 76 -8.37 17.38 -5.41
CA VAL A 76 -7.78 16.98 -4.14
C VAL A 76 -7.31 15.53 -4.21
N PRO A 77 -6.09 15.20 -3.80
CA PRO A 77 -5.65 13.81 -3.72
C PRO A 77 -6.52 13.03 -2.73
N VAL A 78 -7.08 11.91 -3.19
CA VAL A 78 -7.85 10.98 -2.37
C VAL A 78 -7.05 9.70 -2.22
N VAL A 79 -6.93 9.23 -0.99
CA VAL A 79 -6.16 8.05 -0.59
C VAL A 79 -7.05 7.06 0.13
N ILE A 80 -6.92 5.79 -0.19
CA ILE A 80 -7.57 4.71 0.53
C ILE A 80 -6.65 4.16 1.61
N MET A 81 -7.19 3.93 2.78
CA MET A 81 -6.52 3.24 3.89
C MET A 81 -7.26 1.93 4.19
N SER A 82 -6.53 0.83 4.46
CA SER A 82 -7.17 -0.44 4.83
C SER A 82 -6.27 -1.34 5.67
N GLY A 83 -6.88 -2.11 6.57
CA GLY A 83 -6.21 -3.12 7.40
C GLY A 83 -6.02 -4.48 6.69
N GLY A 84 -6.76 -4.72 5.61
CA GLY A 84 -6.69 -5.96 4.83
C GLY A 84 -7.43 -5.79 3.52
N ALA A 85 -6.69 -5.41 2.50
CA ALA A 85 -7.17 -5.30 1.12
C ALA A 85 -6.47 -6.33 0.25
N SER A 86 -7.18 -6.83 -0.75
CA SER A 86 -6.58 -7.67 -1.79
C SER A 86 -5.74 -6.82 -2.75
N HIS A 87 -4.90 -7.46 -3.55
CA HIS A 87 -4.18 -6.76 -4.62
C HIS A 87 -5.15 -6.16 -5.66
N GLU A 88 -6.29 -6.80 -5.84
CA GLU A 88 -7.36 -6.34 -6.73
C GLU A 88 -8.01 -5.05 -6.21
N ASP A 89 -8.30 -4.96 -4.90
CA ASP A 89 -8.80 -3.74 -4.28
C ASP A 89 -7.85 -2.56 -4.48
N VAL A 90 -6.54 -2.81 -4.27
CA VAL A 90 -5.51 -1.77 -4.46
C VAL A 90 -5.45 -1.32 -5.90
N ARG A 91 -5.43 -2.26 -6.86
CA ARG A 91 -5.40 -1.94 -8.29
C ARG A 91 -6.62 -1.15 -8.70
N THR A 92 -7.81 -1.65 -8.35
CA THR A 92 -9.08 -0.98 -8.67
C THR A 92 -9.15 0.41 -8.06
N ALA A 93 -8.67 0.61 -6.83
CA ALA A 93 -8.61 1.94 -6.21
C ALA A 93 -7.74 2.91 -7.02
N ILE A 94 -6.57 2.45 -7.49
CA ILE A 94 -5.66 3.28 -8.31
C ILE A 94 -6.28 3.58 -9.68
N ASP A 95 -6.93 2.61 -10.31
CA ASP A 95 -7.62 2.76 -11.60
C ASP A 95 -8.81 3.74 -11.49
N LEU A 96 -9.50 3.78 -10.34
CA LEU A 96 -10.53 4.76 -10.00
C LEU A 96 -9.97 6.14 -9.61
N GLY A 97 -8.66 6.32 -9.68
CA GLY A 97 -8.01 7.62 -9.48
C GLY A 97 -7.60 7.91 -8.05
N ALA A 98 -7.48 6.91 -7.17
CA ALA A 98 -6.83 7.12 -5.90
C ALA A 98 -5.38 7.56 -6.10
N GLN A 99 -4.92 8.54 -5.34
CA GLN A 99 -3.54 9.00 -5.35
C GLN A 99 -2.63 8.05 -4.57
N GLY A 100 -3.20 7.20 -3.74
CA GLY A 100 -2.44 6.18 -3.03
C GLY A 100 -3.31 5.18 -2.29
N PHE A 101 -2.65 4.12 -1.82
CA PHE A 101 -3.23 3.11 -0.97
C PHE A 101 -2.33 2.88 0.25
N LEU A 102 -2.86 3.09 1.45
CA LEU A 102 -2.13 3.05 2.72
C LEU A 102 -2.55 1.82 3.55
N PRO A 103 -1.72 0.78 3.67
CA PRO A 103 -2.00 -0.29 4.63
C PRO A 103 -1.99 0.24 6.08
N LYS A 104 -3.03 -0.07 6.87
CA LYS A 104 -3.08 0.27 8.32
C LYS A 104 -1.95 -0.42 9.12
N THR A 105 -1.27 -1.40 8.51
CA THR A 105 -0.10 -2.08 9.09
C THR A 105 1.20 -1.29 8.96
N LEU A 106 1.21 -0.16 8.26
CA LEU A 106 2.36 0.74 8.23
C LEU A 106 2.65 1.29 9.63
N THR A 107 3.93 1.40 9.95
CA THR A 107 4.34 2.12 11.16
C THR A 107 4.01 3.61 11.03
N GLY A 108 3.78 4.31 12.14
CA GLY A 108 3.48 5.74 12.11
C GLY A 108 4.46 6.58 11.25
N PRO A 109 5.80 6.43 11.42
CA PRO A 109 6.76 7.13 10.56
C PRO A 109 6.64 6.80 9.07
N ALA A 110 6.35 5.54 8.71
CA ALA A 110 6.17 5.13 7.33
C ALA A 110 4.86 5.70 6.74
N MET A 111 3.79 5.72 7.52
CA MET A 111 2.51 6.32 7.15
C MET A 111 2.68 7.81 6.81
N VAL A 112 3.37 8.57 7.66
CA VAL A 112 3.61 9.99 7.42
C VAL A 112 4.51 10.22 6.21
N SER A 113 5.54 9.39 6.01
CA SER A 113 6.38 9.47 4.82
C SER A 113 5.58 9.25 3.54
N ALA A 114 4.65 8.29 3.55
CA ALA A 114 3.73 8.06 2.45
C ALA A 114 2.79 9.26 2.21
N ILE A 115 2.24 9.86 3.27
CA ILE A 115 1.40 11.05 3.18
C ILE A 115 2.18 12.24 2.57
N ARG A 116 3.44 12.44 2.96
CA ARG A 116 4.29 13.51 2.39
C ARG A 116 4.55 13.31 0.90
N LEU A 117 4.81 12.08 0.46
CA LEU A 117 4.96 11.76 -0.97
C LEU A 117 3.68 12.12 -1.74
N ILE A 118 2.52 11.76 -1.20
CA ILE A 118 1.23 12.04 -1.82
C ILE A 118 0.98 13.55 -1.90
N LEU A 119 1.28 14.30 -0.85
CA LEU A 119 1.17 15.76 -0.83
C LEU A 119 2.15 16.45 -1.79
N ALA A 120 3.27 15.80 -2.11
CA ALA A 120 4.20 16.23 -3.15
C ALA A 120 3.73 15.89 -4.58
N GLY A 121 2.56 15.24 -4.72
CA GLY A 121 1.99 14.86 -6.02
C GLY A 121 2.37 13.45 -6.48
N GLU A 122 3.18 12.73 -5.72
CA GLU A 122 3.59 11.36 -6.04
C GLU A 122 2.49 10.35 -5.68
N LYS A 123 2.45 9.23 -6.39
CA LYS A 123 1.57 8.11 -6.03
C LYS A 123 2.24 7.19 -5.02
N PHE A 124 1.50 6.82 -3.98
CA PHE A 124 1.94 5.79 -3.04
C PHE A 124 1.10 4.53 -3.19
N VAL A 125 1.74 3.44 -3.61
CA VAL A 125 1.10 2.12 -3.73
C VAL A 125 1.96 1.10 -2.99
N PRO A 126 1.37 0.24 -2.14
CA PRO A 126 2.12 -0.81 -1.46
C PRO A 126 2.86 -1.69 -2.47
N PHE A 127 4.12 -1.98 -2.18
CA PHE A 127 4.96 -2.78 -3.05
C PHE A 127 4.32 -4.15 -3.32
N GLY A 128 4.18 -4.53 -4.59
CA GLY A 128 3.56 -5.79 -5.02
C GLY A 128 2.09 -5.71 -5.44
N ALA A 129 1.42 -4.58 -5.27
CA ALA A 129 0.03 -4.44 -5.67
C ALA A 129 -0.16 -4.01 -7.15
N VAL A 130 0.85 -3.41 -7.77
CA VAL A 130 0.76 -2.86 -9.14
C VAL A 130 1.57 -3.64 -10.16
N ASP A 131 2.62 -4.38 -9.74
CA ASP A 131 3.51 -5.10 -10.66
C ASP A 131 3.05 -6.55 -10.98
N ALA A 132 1.88 -6.96 -10.54
CA ALA A 132 1.31 -8.22 -11.03
C ALA A 132 0.53 -7.92 -12.32
N PRO A 133 0.95 -8.44 -13.49
CA PRO A 133 0.04 -8.48 -14.64
C PRO A 133 -1.25 -9.15 -14.19
N ALA A 134 -2.39 -8.71 -14.74
CA ALA A 134 -3.70 -9.28 -14.45
C ALA A 134 -3.63 -10.82 -14.58
N VAL A 135 -3.51 -11.50 -13.45
CA VAL A 135 -3.65 -12.94 -13.37
C VAL A 135 -5.09 -13.16 -12.96
N GLU A 136 -5.84 -13.75 -13.87
CA GLU A 136 -7.21 -14.19 -13.68
C GLU A 136 -7.39 -14.93 -12.33
N PRO A 137 -8.59 -14.88 -11.69
CA PRO A 137 -8.81 -15.42 -10.34
C PRO A 137 -8.80 -16.96 -10.23
N ASN A 138 -8.04 -17.66 -11.07
CA ASN A 138 -8.01 -19.13 -11.11
C ASN A 138 -6.65 -19.76 -10.81
N ALA A 139 -5.72 -19.03 -10.16
CA ALA A 139 -4.44 -19.65 -9.77
C ALA A 139 -4.39 -19.89 -8.24
N MET A 140 -5.13 -20.89 -7.78
CA MET A 140 -4.81 -21.61 -6.53
C MET A 140 -3.57 -22.52 -6.68
N ASP A 141 -2.85 -22.40 -7.79
CA ASP A 141 -1.61 -23.15 -8.05
C ASP A 141 -0.39 -22.23 -7.90
N GLY A 142 0.57 -22.66 -7.07
CA GLY A 142 1.82 -21.99 -6.74
C GLY A 142 2.80 -21.79 -7.89
N HIS A 143 2.35 -21.48 -9.11
CA HIS A 143 3.17 -21.38 -10.31
C HIS A 143 3.14 -20.01 -11.01
N ALA A 144 2.76 -18.93 -10.31
CA ALA A 144 2.89 -17.60 -10.91
C ALA A 144 4.38 -17.31 -11.19
N PRO A 145 4.75 -16.79 -12.39
CA PRO A 145 6.14 -16.50 -12.71
C PRO A 145 6.73 -15.45 -11.76
N LEU A 146 8.01 -15.56 -11.48
CA LEU A 146 8.73 -14.58 -10.68
C LEU A 146 8.75 -13.23 -11.43
N THR A 147 8.51 -12.14 -10.70
CA THR A 147 8.70 -10.79 -11.23
C THR A 147 10.18 -10.54 -11.55
N GLN A 148 10.48 -9.52 -12.33
CA GLN A 148 11.87 -9.16 -12.62
C GLN A 148 12.68 -8.93 -11.33
N ARG A 149 12.10 -8.23 -10.37
CA ARG A 149 12.77 -7.93 -9.09
C ARG A 149 12.96 -9.17 -8.22
N GLU A 150 11.99 -10.07 -8.21
CA GLU A 150 12.14 -11.37 -7.53
C GLU A 150 13.22 -12.23 -8.18
N ARG A 151 13.37 -12.19 -9.51
CA ARG A 151 14.47 -12.87 -10.20
C ARG A 151 15.84 -12.31 -9.83
N GLU A 152 15.98 -10.99 -9.76
CA GLU A 152 17.21 -10.32 -9.31
C GLU A 152 17.57 -10.74 -7.89
N VAL A 153 16.61 -10.67 -6.95
CA VAL A 153 16.82 -11.09 -5.56
C VAL A 153 17.18 -12.58 -5.49
N LEU A 154 16.51 -13.43 -6.28
CA LEU A 154 16.78 -14.87 -6.32
C LEU A 154 18.21 -15.19 -6.76
N GLN A 155 18.77 -14.46 -7.74
CA GLN A 155 20.17 -14.62 -8.17
C GLN A 155 21.18 -14.39 -7.03
N TYR A 156 20.90 -13.43 -6.15
CA TYR A 156 21.74 -13.19 -4.97
C TYR A 156 21.50 -14.25 -3.86
N LEU A 157 20.27 -14.75 -3.71
CA LEU A 157 19.99 -15.86 -2.81
C LEU A 157 20.76 -17.13 -3.21
N GLU A 158 20.81 -17.44 -4.51
CA GLU A 158 21.59 -18.57 -5.05
C GLU A 158 23.10 -18.44 -4.75
N LYS A 159 23.60 -17.21 -4.66
CA LYS A 159 24.99 -16.90 -4.25
C LYS A 159 25.20 -16.93 -2.74
N GLY A 160 24.14 -17.16 -1.95
CA GLY A 160 24.21 -17.22 -0.49
C GLY A 160 24.25 -15.87 0.23
N TRP A 161 23.97 -14.77 -0.46
CA TRP A 161 24.03 -13.42 0.11
C TRP A 161 22.99 -13.20 1.21
N SER A 162 23.36 -12.47 2.26
CA SER A 162 22.44 -12.02 3.31
C SER A 162 21.47 -10.93 2.80
N ASN A 163 20.36 -10.73 3.51
CA ASN A 163 19.41 -9.67 3.15
C ASN A 163 20.06 -8.28 3.13
N LYS A 164 21.01 -8.04 4.04
CA LYS A 164 21.75 -6.78 4.12
C LYS A 164 22.65 -6.54 2.89
N GLU A 165 23.32 -7.58 2.42
CA GLU A 165 24.17 -7.52 1.23
C GLU A 165 23.33 -7.30 -0.03
N ILE A 166 22.21 -8.04 -0.16
CA ILE A 166 21.26 -7.89 -1.27
C ILE A 166 20.67 -6.48 -1.27
N ALA A 167 20.24 -5.99 -0.10
CA ALA A 167 19.68 -4.67 0.06
C ALA A 167 20.65 -3.58 -0.41
N ARG A 168 21.92 -3.69 -0.04
CA ARG A 168 22.99 -2.77 -0.49
C ARG A 168 23.23 -2.84 -2.00
N ALA A 169 23.28 -4.06 -2.57
CA ALA A 169 23.54 -4.25 -4.00
C ALA A 169 22.38 -3.75 -4.89
N LEU A 170 21.17 -3.79 -4.40
CA LEU A 170 19.97 -3.39 -5.13
C LEU A 170 19.45 -1.99 -4.74
N GLU A 171 20.18 -1.28 -3.88
CA GLU A 171 19.79 0.04 -3.33
C GLU A 171 18.41 0.04 -2.67
N LEU A 172 18.08 -1.04 -1.94
CA LEU A 172 16.80 -1.24 -1.26
C LEU A 172 16.99 -1.32 0.26
N GLN A 173 15.86 -1.23 0.97
CA GLN A 173 15.82 -1.50 2.40
C GLN A 173 15.81 -3.03 2.66
N GLU A 174 16.42 -3.48 3.76
CA GLU A 174 16.44 -4.90 4.14
C GLU A 174 15.04 -5.49 4.33
N VAL A 175 14.09 -4.67 4.80
CA VAL A 175 12.68 -5.06 4.93
C VAL A 175 12.05 -5.38 3.58
N THR A 176 12.42 -4.65 2.53
CA THR A 176 11.95 -4.89 1.16
C THR A 176 12.48 -6.22 0.62
N ILE A 177 13.75 -6.53 0.89
CA ILE A 177 14.33 -7.83 0.52
C ILE A 177 13.61 -8.99 1.21
N LYS A 178 13.26 -8.85 2.51
CA LYS A 178 12.46 -9.87 3.22
C LYS A 178 11.09 -10.11 2.55
N LEU A 179 10.45 -9.06 2.03
CA LEU A 179 9.18 -9.18 1.31
C LEU A 179 9.35 -9.92 -0.03
N HIS A 180 10.38 -9.57 -0.81
CA HIS A 180 10.70 -10.29 -2.05
C HIS A 180 10.97 -11.77 -1.80
N ILE A 181 11.75 -12.10 -0.77
CA ILE A 181 12.04 -13.50 -0.41
C ILE A 181 10.76 -14.26 -0.06
N ARG A 182 9.81 -13.63 0.67
CA ARG A 182 8.50 -14.24 0.94
C ARG A 182 7.73 -14.52 -0.35
N GLY A 183 7.72 -13.58 -1.28
CA GLY A 183 7.09 -13.73 -2.62
C GLY A 183 7.71 -14.89 -3.40
N ILE A 184 9.04 -14.95 -3.46
CA ILE A 184 9.81 -16.01 -4.11
C ILE A 184 9.49 -17.39 -3.50
N CYS A 185 9.54 -17.50 -2.16
CA CYS A 185 9.21 -18.74 -1.47
C CYS A 185 7.81 -19.24 -1.81
N ARG A 186 6.81 -18.36 -1.80
CA ARG A 186 5.43 -18.70 -2.14
C ARG A 186 5.31 -19.19 -3.58
N LYS A 187 5.89 -18.47 -4.55
CA LYS A 187 5.81 -18.80 -5.98
C LYS A 187 6.58 -20.06 -6.36
N LEU A 188 7.69 -20.34 -5.67
CA LEU A 188 8.45 -21.57 -5.85
C LEU A 188 7.98 -22.72 -4.96
N GLY A 189 6.95 -22.53 -4.12
CA GLY A 189 6.48 -23.52 -3.17
C GLY A 189 7.52 -23.89 -2.10
N ALA A 190 8.48 -23.01 -1.83
CA ALA A 190 9.59 -23.24 -0.90
C ALA A 190 9.21 -22.83 0.53
N LYS A 191 9.61 -23.61 1.52
CA LYS A 191 9.35 -23.33 2.95
C LYS A 191 10.27 -22.25 3.53
N ASN A 192 11.43 -22.04 2.93
CA ASN A 192 12.43 -21.06 3.37
C ASN A 192 13.34 -20.63 2.20
N ARG A 193 14.19 -19.61 2.46
CA ARG A 193 15.10 -19.04 1.46
C ARG A 193 16.08 -20.04 0.85
N THR A 194 16.58 -20.98 1.65
CA THR A 194 17.51 -22.00 1.19
C THR A 194 16.84 -22.96 0.22
N GLN A 195 15.63 -23.40 0.53
CA GLN A 195 14.85 -24.24 -0.35
C GLN A 195 14.45 -23.49 -1.64
N ALA A 196 14.18 -22.20 -1.57
CA ALA A 196 13.91 -21.36 -2.74
C ALA A 196 15.11 -21.31 -3.69
N ALA A 197 16.31 -21.10 -3.16
CA ALA A 197 17.56 -21.11 -3.94
C ALA A 197 17.82 -22.47 -4.60
N LEU A 198 17.64 -23.57 -3.88
CA LEU A 198 17.81 -24.93 -4.41
C LEU A 198 16.84 -25.24 -5.55
N ARG A 199 15.54 -24.96 -5.39
CA ARG A 199 14.52 -25.18 -6.43
C ARG A 199 14.79 -24.36 -7.69
N ALA A 200 15.29 -23.14 -7.54
CA ALA A 200 15.68 -22.32 -8.68
C ALA A 200 16.86 -22.92 -9.47
N GLN A 201 17.85 -23.48 -8.77
CA GLN A 201 18.99 -24.17 -9.41
C GLN A 201 18.54 -25.46 -10.14
N GLU A 202 17.64 -26.23 -9.53
CA GLU A 202 17.06 -27.43 -10.15
C GLU A 202 16.31 -27.11 -11.43
N ALA A 203 15.45 -26.09 -11.42
CA ALA A 203 14.67 -25.66 -12.57
C ALA A 203 15.52 -25.16 -13.77
N ARG A 204 16.77 -24.74 -13.55
CA ARG A 204 17.70 -24.33 -14.64
C ARG A 204 18.48 -25.52 -15.24
N ARG A 205 18.47 -26.67 -14.57
CA ARG A 205 19.18 -27.89 -15.03
C ARG A 205 18.28 -28.82 -15.82
N SER A 206 16.97 -28.60 -15.77
CA SER A 206 15.93 -29.31 -16.51
C SER A 206 15.60 -28.63 -17.82
#